data_274c1ccf7e3713f7c635f0bf0651c52d
#
_entry.id   274c1ccf7e3713f7c635f0bf0651c52d
#
_cell.length_a   1.000
_cell.length_b   1.000
_cell.length_c   1.000
_cell.angle_alpha   90.00
_cell.angle_beta   90.00
_cell.angle_gamma   90.00
#
_symmetry.space_group_name_H-M   'P 1'
#
loop_
_entity.id
_entity.type
_entity.pdbx_description
1 polymer ?
#
loop_
_entity_poly.entity_id
_entity_poly.type
_entity_poly.pdbx_seq_one_letter_code
_entity_poly.pdbx_strand_id
1 'polypeptide(L)'
;HYSLITNFTIFANMKQPTNSRVRFAVVLTHIIGWGIIFGFPFFFINRGGEPIDWIGYIRRSGVPLSFCIVFYLNYFIFIPRYLFNERVQKFLLLNLTLIVLMSGGLHLWQTIMFVNDIPKTPHKNMPPGWIFFVRDMFSMVLTISLAAAIKMSIRWGQIEAARREAERSRTEAELKNLRNQLNPHFLLNTLNNIYALIAFDTDKAQ
;
A
#
# COMPACT_ATOMS: atom_id res chain seq x y z
N HIS A 1 19.93 15.16 -17.25
CA HIS A 1 18.48 15.27 -17.55
C HIS A 1 17.90 14.05 -18.30
N TYR A 2 18.67 13.31 -19.07
CA TYR A 2 18.21 12.14 -19.83
C TYR A 2 18.02 10.87 -18.96
N SER A 3 18.75 10.73 -17.85
CA SER A 3 18.67 9.53 -16.99
C SER A 3 17.36 9.42 -16.17
N LEU A 4 16.71 10.54 -15.88
CA LEU A 4 15.45 10.57 -15.12
C LEU A 4 14.24 10.17 -15.97
N ILE A 5 14.25 10.49 -17.27
CA ILE A 5 13.15 10.15 -18.19
C ILE A 5 13.17 8.66 -18.53
N THR A 6 14.37 8.08 -18.70
CA THR A 6 14.54 6.65 -18.98
C THR A 6 14.09 5.77 -17.80
N ASN A 7 14.37 6.20 -16.56
CA ASN A 7 13.91 5.51 -15.37
C ASN A 7 12.38 5.58 -15.20
N PHE A 8 11.75 6.67 -15.60
CA PHE A 8 10.30 6.82 -15.52
C PHE A 8 9.54 5.91 -16.50
N THR A 9 10.09 5.72 -17.70
CA THR A 9 9.51 4.82 -18.73
C THR A 9 9.68 3.35 -18.37
N ILE A 10 10.77 2.97 -17.72
CA ILE A 10 10.99 1.60 -17.22
C ILE A 10 10.00 1.27 -16.10
N PHE A 11 9.74 2.23 -15.17
CA PHE A 11 8.75 2.04 -14.10
C PHE A 11 7.30 2.03 -14.59
N ALA A 12 6.97 2.77 -15.65
CA ALA A 12 5.63 2.79 -16.22
C ALA A 12 5.26 1.47 -16.94
N ASN A 13 6.25 0.73 -17.43
CA ASN A 13 6.06 -0.51 -18.19
C ASN A 13 6.17 -1.80 -17.35
N MET A 14 6.51 -1.71 -16.06
CA MET A 14 6.45 -2.85 -15.16
C MET A 14 5.00 -3.12 -14.71
N LYS A 15 4.16 -3.49 -15.66
CA LYS A 15 2.93 -4.24 -15.43
C LYS A 15 3.34 -5.65 -15.00
N GLN A 16 3.75 -5.81 -13.74
CA GLN A 16 3.85 -7.13 -13.14
C GLN A 16 2.47 -7.80 -13.26
N PRO A 17 2.38 -9.05 -13.70
CA PRO A 17 1.16 -9.83 -13.59
C PRO A 17 0.91 -10.03 -12.10
N THR A 18 0.22 -9.07 -11.47
CA THR A 18 -0.23 -9.24 -10.10
C THR A 18 -1.12 -10.47 -10.12
N ASN A 19 -0.61 -11.54 -9.53
CA ASN A 19 -1.32 -12.81 -9.39
C ASN A 19 -2.75 -12.48 -8.94
N SER A 20 -3.76 -12.98 -9.63
CA SER A 20 -5.18 -12.70 -9.34
C SER A 20 -5.53 -12.95 -7.88
N ARG A 21 -4.86 -13.92 -7.25
CA ARG A 21 -4.97 -14.23 -5.82
C ARG A 21 -4.52 -13.07 -4.91
N VAL A 22 -3.44 -12.37 -5.27
CA VAL A 22 -2.96 -11.22 -4.46
C VAL A 22 -3.92 -10.04 -4.58
N ARG A 23 -4.45 -9.76 -5.77
CA ARG A 23 -5.48 -8.72 -5.95
C ARG A 23 -6.73 -9.04 -5.16
N PHE A 24 -7.20 -10.27 -5.23
CA PHE A 24 -8.36 -10.72 -4.47
C PHE A 24 -8.15 -10.57 -2.96
N ALA A 25 -6.99 -11.00 -2.44
CA ALA A 25 -6.65 -10.85 -1.03
C ALA A 25 -6.65 -9.37 -0.57
N VAL A 26 -6.09 -8.45 -1.37
CA VAL A 26 -6.10 -7.02 -1.06
C VAL A 26 -7.53 -6.47 -1.02
N VAL A 27 -8.36 -6.78 -2.02
CA VAL A 27 -9.76 -6.33 -2.05
C VAL A 27 -10.52 -6.89 -0.85
N LEU A 28 -10.34 -8.17 -0.54
CA LEU A 28 -10.98 -8.83 0.59
C LEU A 28 -10.59 -8.17 1.93
N THR A 29 -9.31 -7.83 2.10
CA THR A 29 -8.82 -7.11 3.30
C THR A 29 -9.53 -5.77 3.47
N HIS A 30 -9.71 -4.99 2.38
CA HIS A 30 -10.45 -3.73 2.43
C HIS A 30 -11.94 -3.94 2.77
N ILE A 31 -12.58 -4.95 2.17
CA ILE A 31 -14.00 -5.27 2.45
C ILE A 31 -14.17 -5.66 3.91
N ILE A 32 -13.31 -6.55 4.42
CA ILE A 32 -13.36 -6.99 5.83
C ILE A 32 -13.08 -5.81 6.76
N GLY A 33 -12.03 -5.03 6.50
CA GLY A 33 -11.66 -3.88 7.33
C GLY A 33 -12.79 -2.86 7.44
N TRP A 34 -13.35 -2.43 6.32
CA TRP A 34 -14.48 -1.50 6.32
C TRP A 34 -15.75 -2.12 6.84
N GLY A 35 -15.99 -3.41 6.57
CA GLY A 35 -17.12 -4.16 7.13
C GLY A 35 -17.12 -4.17 8.66
N ILE A 36 -15.94 -4.33 9.29
CA ILE A 36 -15.79 -4.24 10.75
C ILE A 36 -16.05 -2.79 11.22
N ILE A 37 -15.45 -1.79 10.57
CA ILE A 37 -15.56 -0.38 10.97
C ILE A 37 -17.02 0.12 10.86
N PHE A 38 -17.72 -0.20 9.78
CA PHE A 38 -19.12 0.16 9.60
C PHE A 38 -20.07 -0.75 10.40
N GLY A 39 -19.71 -2.00 10.64
CA GLY A 39 -20.48 -2.94 11.43
C GLY A 39 -20.40 -2.65 12.94
N PHE A 40 -19.29 -2.10 13.42
CA PHE A 40 -19.07 -1.85 14.84
C PHE A 40 -20.18 -0.99 15.50
N PRO A 41 -20.61 0.16 14.93
CA PRO A 41 -21.71 0.94 15.49
C PRO A 41 -23.02 0.16 15.59
N PHE A 42 -23.26 -0.81 14.71
CA PHE A 42 -24.46 -1.63 14.68
C PHE A 42 -24.63 -2.50 15.94
N PHE A 43 -23.53 -3.04 16.46
CA PHE A 43 -23.57 -3.85 17.68
C PHE A 43 -23.96 -3.06 18.94
N PHE A 44 -23.76 -1.73 18.93
CA PHE A 44 -24.11 -0.88 20.06
C PHE A 44 -25.55 -0.35 20.00
N ILE A 45 -26.17 -0.37 18.82
CA ILE A 45 -27.53 0.14 18.61
C ILE A 45 -28.56 -0.94 18.95
N ASN A 46 -28.22 -2.22 18.76
CA ASN A 46 -29.14 -3.34 18.89
C ASN A 46 -29.00 -4.05 20.28
N ARG A 47 -29.14 -3.30 21.38
CA ARG A 47 -29.14 -3.87 22.72
C ARG A 47 -30.59 -4.03 23.22
N GLY A 48 -31.04 -5.25 23.36
CA GLY A 48 -32.27 -5.57 24.12
C GLY A 48 -33.48 -5.98 23.29
N GLY A 49 -33.34 -6.43 22.02
CA GLY A 49 -34.46 -6.97 21.24
C GLY A 49 -35.38 -5.89 20.62
N GLU A 50 -35.04 -4.62 20.77
CA GLU A 50 -35.79 -3.54 20.13
C GLU A 50 -35.51 -3.53 18.60
N PRO A 51 -36.46 -3.02 17.77
CA PRO A 51 -36.26 -2.88 16.34
C PRO A 51 -35.06 -2.01 16.06
N ILE A 52 -34.33 -2.32 14.95
CA ILE A 52 -33.12 -1.63 14.57
C ILE A 52 -33.40 -0.14 14.32
N ASP A 53 -32.75 0.73 15.08
CA ASP A 53 -32.76 2.16 14.84
C ASP A 53 -31.87 2.54 13.65
N TRP A 54 -32.44 2.47 12.44
CA TRP A 54 -31.74 2.82 11.20
C TRP A 54 -31.33 4.29 11.16
N ILE A 55 -32.11 5.18 11.74
CA ILE A 55 -31.80 6.62 11.78
C ILE A 55 -30.60 6.84 12.68
N GLY A 56 -30.57 6.24 13.84
CA GLY A 56 -29.43 6.28 14.75
C GLY A 56 -28.17 5.66 14.14
N TYR A 57 -28.32 4.61 13.34
CA TYR A 57 -27.20 4.02 12.60
C TYR A 57 -26.64 5.00 11.57
N ILE A 58 -27.47 5.61 10.72
CA ILE A 58 -27.06 6.59 9.70
C ILE A 58 -26.37 7.79 10.36
N ARG A 59 -26.90 8.31 11.45
CA ARG A 59 -26.30 9.41 12.20
C ARG A 59 -24.86 9.11 12.65
N ARG A 60 -24.62 7.89 13.16
CA ARG A 60 -23.30 7.43 13.64
C ARG A 60 -22.35 7.04 12.52
N SER A 61 -22.87 6.67 11.34
CA SER A 61 -22.07 6.28 10.18
C SER A 61 -21.26 7.43 9.56
N GLY A 62 -21.54 8.67 9.93
CA GLY A 62 -20.75 9.85 9.50
C GLY A 62 -19.25 9.73 9.88
N VAL A 63 -18.95 9.19 11.05
CA VAL A 63 -17.56 9.00 11.52
C VAL A 63 -16.80 7.98 10.65
N PRO A 64 -17.23 6.72 10.50
CA PRO A 64 -16.56 5.77 9.63
C PRO A 64 -16.51 6.22 8.16
N LEU A 65 -17.53 6.94 7.68
CA LEU A 65 -17.54 7.49 6.33
C LEU A 65 -16.43 8.54 6.13
N SER A 66 -16.23 9.43 7.10
CA SER A 66 -15.15 10.41 7.05
C SER A 66 -13.76 9.76 6.99
N PHE A 67 -13.54 8.71 7.79
CA PHE A 67 -12.28 7.95 7.77
C PHE A 67 -12.09 7.22 6.43
N CYS A 68 -13.16 6.66 5.86
CA CYS A 68 -13.13 6.03 4.54
C CYS A 68 -12.69 7.02 3.45
N ILE A 69 -13.27 8.22 3.43
CA ILE A 69 -12.91 9.28 2.48
C ILE A 69 -11.45 9.70 2.66
N VAL A 70 -11.02 9.99 3.89
CA VAL A 70 -9.63 10.39 4.20
C VAL A 70 -8.64 9.29 3.80
N PHE A 71 -8.96 8.03 4.10
CA PHE A 71 -8.13 6.89 3.73
C PHE A 71 -7.96 6.79 2.22
N TYR A 72 -9.03 6.75 1.44
CA TYR A 72 -8.96 6.53 0.00
C TYR A 72 -8.42 7.72 -0.77
N LEU A 73 -8.68 8.96 -0.36
CA LEU A 73 -8.03 10.14 -0.93
C LEU A 73 -6.51 10.06 -0.76
N ASN A 74 -6.03 9.67 0.42
CA ASN A 74 -4.62 9.48 0.65
C ASN A 74 -4.07 8.28 -0.13
N TYR A 75 -4.76 7.14 -0.07
CA TYR A 75 -4.30 5.90 -0.66
C TYR A 75 -4.16 5.98 -2.19
N PHE A 76 -5.10 6.63 -2.89
CA PHE A 76 -5.10 6.70 -4.36
C PHE A 76 -4.49 7.97 -4.92
N ILE A 77 -4.54 9.10 -4.20
CA ILE A 77 -4.18 10.41 -4.76
C ILE A 77 -2.96 11.01 -4.04
N PHE A 78 -3.04 11.29 -2.74
CA PHE A 78 -2.04 12.12 -2.07
C PHE A 78 -0.71 11.40 -1.91
N ILE A 79 -0.70 10.15 -1.48
CA ILE A 79 0.52 9.37 -1.30
C ILE A 79 1.23 9.13 -2.64
N PRO A 80 0.58 8.59 -3.71
CA PRO A 80 1.25 8.35 -4.97
C PRO A 80 1.72 9.63 -5.65
N ARG A 81 0.95 10.72 -5.56
CA ARG A 81 1.21 11.95 -6.32
C ARG A 81 2.17 12.91 -5.63
N TYR A 82 2.17 12.93 -4.29
CA TYR A 82 2.96 13.91 -3.54
C TYR A 82 4.02 13.27 -2.65
N LEU A 83 3.69 12.28 -1.84
CA LEU A 83 4.65 11.66 -0.94
C LEU A 83 5.73 10.89 -1.70
N PHE A 84 5.35 10.09 -2.69
CA PHE A 84 6.30 9.30 -3.50
C PHE A 84 7.10 10.12 -4.51
N ASN A 85 6.69 11.35 -4.79
CA ASN A 85 7.39 12.27 -5.68
C ASN A 85 8.17 13.35 -4.90
N GLU A 86 8.50 13.07 -3.62
CA GLU A 86 9.32 13.93 -2.75
C GLU A 86 8.71 15.32 -2.49
N ARG A 87 7.41 15.51 -2.76
CA ARG A 87 6.70 16.77 -2.52
C ARG A 87 6.04 16.75 -1.13
N VAL A 88 6.85 16.49 -0.10
CA VAL A 88 6.37 16.27 1.28
C VAL A 88 5.61 17.49 1.82
N GLN A 89 6.08 18.71 1.54
CA GLN A 89 5.40 19.93 1.98
C GLN A 89 3.97 20.02 1.44
N LYS A 90 3.77 19.73 0.15
CA LYS A 90 2.42 19.71 -0.45
C LYS A 90 1.55 18.60 0.13
N PHE A 91 2.14 17.44 0.39
CA PHE A 91 1.45 16.34 1.05
C PHE A 91 0.94 16.75 2.44
N LEU A 92 1.79 17.37 3.26
CA LEU A 92 1.44 17.81 4.60
C LEU A 92 0.36 18.91 4.58
N LEU A 93 0.51 19.93 3.73
CA LEU A 93 -0.47 21.01 3.61
C LEU A 93 -1.85 20.49 3.16
N LEU A 94 -1.89 19.61 2.14
CA LEU A 94 -3.14 19.03 1.66
C LEU A 94 -3.82 18.17 2.74
N ASN A 95 -3.04 17.39 3.50
CA ASN A 95 -3.60 16.59 4.58
C ASN A 95 -4.08 17.45 5.75
N LEU A 96 -3.34 18.51 6.11
CA LEU A 96 -3.79 19.44 7.13
C LEU A 96 -5.14 20.08 6.73
N THR A 97 -5.24 20.56 5.49
CA THR A 97 -6.48 21.11 4.95
C THR A 97 -7.61 20.06 4.95
N LEU A 98 -7.32 18.83 4.52
CA LEU A 98 -8.29 17.74 4.50
C LEU A 98 -8.79 17.42 5.91
N ILE A 99 -7.91 17.31 6.90
CA ILE A 99 -8.27 17.04 8.30
C ILE A 99 -9.20 18.13 8.83
N VAL A 100 -8.85 19.40 8.64
CA VAL A 100 -9.67 20.53 9.10
C VAL A 100 -11.06 20.53 8.46
N LEU A 101 -11.12 20.32 7.13
CA LEU A 101 -12.40 20.29 6.40
C LEU A 101 -13.26 19.09 6.81
N MET A 102 -12.65 17.90 6.94
CA MET A 102 -13.40 16.70 7.30
C MET A 102 -13.85 16.73 8.76
N SER A 103 -12.99 17.20 9.69
CA SER A 103 -13.38 17.34 11.10
C SER A 103 -14.46 18.40 11.28
N GLY A 104 -14.37 19.53 10.57
CA GLY A 104 -15.40 20.55 10.56
C GLY A 104 -16.73 20.05 9.99
N GLY A 105 -16.67 19.35 8.85
CA GLY A 105 -17.84 18.73 8.22
C GLY A 105 -18.49 17.66 9.10
N LEU A 106 -17.68 16.84 9.78
CA LEU A 106 -18.17 15.84 10.71
C LEU A 106 -18.84 16.48 11.93
N HIS A 107 -18.24 17.54 12.47
CA HIS A 107 -18.85 18.29 13.58
C HIS A 107 -20.19 18.92 13.18
N LEU A 108 -20.26 19.51 11.98
CA LEU A 108 -21.49 20.05 11.44
C LEU A 108 -22.55 18.94 11.26
N TRP A 109 -22.17 17.81 10.67
CA TRP A 109 -23.03 16.63 10.55
C TRP A 109 -23.59 16.18 11.90
N GLN A 110 -22.74 16.05 12.90
CA GLN A 110 -23.14 15.65 14.27
C GLN A 110 -24.10 16.68 14.87
N THR A 111 -23.81 17.98 14.75
CA THR A 111 -24.67 19.05 15.26
C THR A 111 -26.06 19.00 14.63
N ILE A 112 -26.17 18.83 13.30
CA ILE A 112 -27.45 18.77 12.60
C ILE A 112 -28.22 17.51 12.96
N MET A 113 -27.55 16.36 12.98
CA MET A 113 -28.18 15.06 13.16
C MET A 113 -28.60 14.77 14.61
N PHE A 114 -27.91 15.37 15.60
CA PHE A 114 -28.20 15.16 17.02
C PHE A 114 -28.82 16.38 17.70
N VAL A 115 -29.23 17.40 16.96
CA VAL A 115 -29.82 18.63 17.52
C VAL A 115 -31.03 18.35 18.43
N ASN A 116 -31.84 17.34 18.09
CA ASN A 116 -33.03 16.98 18.85
C ASN A 116 -32.72 16.04 20.05
N ASP A 117 -31.52 15.47 20.09
CA ASP A 117 -31.11 14.54 21.14
C ASP A 117 -30.23 15.22 22.21
N ILE A 118 -30.00 16.53 22.07
CA ILE A 118 -29.22 17.29 23.06
C ILE A 118 -30.03 17.36 24.37
N PRO A 119 -29.51 16.79 25.47
CA PRO A 119 -30.20 16.84 26.75
C PRO A 119 -30.43 18.30 27.16
N LYS A 120 -31.67 18.66 27.52
CA LYS A 120 -32.03 19.99 27.99
C LYS A 120 -31.26 20.41 29.24
N THR A 121 -30.73 19.42 30.00
CA THR A 121 -29.86 19.63 31.14
C THR A 121 -28.50 18.99 30.86
N PRO A 122 -27.40 19.76 30.89
CA PRO A 122 -26.07 19.18 30.69
C PRO A 122 -25.78 18.16 31.80
N HIS A 123 -25.47 16.93 31.43
CA HIS A 123 -24.96 15.96 32.40
C HIS A 123 -23.64 16.49 32.96
N LYS A 124 -23.53 16.54 34.31
CA LYS A 124 -22.40 17.12 35.08
C LYS A 124 -21.02 16.56 34.68
N ASN A 125 -21.00 15.40 34.00
CA ASN A 125 -19.79 14.65 33.60
C ASN A 125 -19.62 14.53 32.07
N MET A 126 -20.34 15.33 31.26
CA MET A 126 -20.12 15.31 29.81
C MET A 126 -18.81 16.02 29.46
N PRO A 127 -17.91 15.37 28.71
CA PRO A 127 -16.67 16.03 28.28
C PRO A 127 -17.01 17.20 27.34
N PRO A 128 -16.24 18.28 27.39
CA PRO A 128 -16.42 19.43 26.49
C PRO A 128 -16.38 19.02 25.02
N GLY A 129 -17.20 19.64 24.16
CA GLY A 129 -17.33 19.29 22.74
C GLY A 129 -16.02 19.33 21.95
N TRP A 130 -15.06 20.20 22.33
CA TRP A 130 -13.75 20.28 21.70
C TRP A 130 -12.93 18.97 21.82
N ILE A 131 -13.15 18.17 22.89
CA ILE A 131 -12.47 16.88 23.07
C ILE A 131 -12.84 15.91 21.94
N PHE A 132 -14.11 15.87 21.53
CA PHE A 132 -14.54 15.05 20.41
C PHE A 132 -13.92 15.51 19.09
N PHE A 133 -13.81 16.82 18.89
CA PHE A 133 -13.14 17.40 17.73
C PHE A 133 -11.66 17.00 17.67
N VAL A 134 -10.93 17.14 18.77
CA VAL A 134 -9.52 16.72 18.85
C VAL A 134 -9.35 15.23 18.64
N ARG A 135 -10.21 14.42 19.23
CA ARG A 135 -10.23 12.96 19.01
C ARG A 135 -10.39 12.60 17.52
N ASP A 136 -11.33 13.26 16.83
CA ASP A 136 -11.63 13.00 15.42
C ASP A 136 -10.44 13.42 14.53
N MET A 137 -9.83 14.58 14.79
CA MET A 137 -8.59 14.99 14.12
C MET A 137 -7.46 13.98 14.30
N PHE A 138 -7.23 13.55 15.55
CA PHE A 138 -6.20 12.55 15.86
C PHE A 138 -6.46 11.23 15.14
N SER A 139 -7.70 10.76 15.12
CA SER A 139 -8.10 9.55 14.42
C SER A 139 -7.89 9.65 12.91
N MET A 140 -8.10 10.83 12.32
CA MET A 140 -7.79 11.07 10.90
C MET A 140 -6.29 11.02 10.61
N VAL A 141 -5.45 11.57 11.51
CA VAL A 141 -3.98 11.43 11.40
C VAL A 141 -3.56 9.96 11.42
N LEU A 142 -4.13 9.17 12.31
CA LEU A 142 -3.86 7.72 12.36
C LEU A 142 -4.32 7.02 11.07
N THR A 143 -5.46 7.40 10.51
CA THR A 143 -5.97 6.87 9.25
C THR A 143 -5.04 7.19 8.07
N ILE A 144 -4.52 8.42 8.01
CA ILE A 144 -3.53 8.83 6.99
C ILE A 144 -2.23 8.03 7.15
N SER A 145 -1.76 7.89 8.40
CA SER A 145 -0.55 7.13 8.73
C SER A 145 -0.70 5.66 8.34
N LEU A 146 -1.86 5.06 8.59
CA LEU A 146 -2.18 3.69 8.16
C LEU A 146 -2.15 3.55 6.64
N ALA A 147 -2.80 4.47 5.91
CA ALA A 147 -2.78 4.49 4.45
C ALA A 147 -1.36 4.61 3.89
N ALA A 148 -0.53 5.48 4.50
CA ALA A 148 0.87 5.65 4.14
C ALA A 148 1.68 4.38 4.42
N ALA A 149 1.53 3.76 5.59
CA ALA A 149 2.23 2.54 5.96
C ALA A 149 1.91 1.39 4.98
N ILE A 150 0.64 1.19 4.63
CA ILE A 150 0.22 0.17 3.66
C ILE A 150 0.85 0.44 2.28
N LYS A 151 0.77 1.68 1.78
CA LYS A 151 1.35 2.04 0.48
C LYS A 151 2.87 1.93 0.45
N MET A 152 3.56 2.33 1.52
CA MET A 152 5.01 2.18 1.65
C MET A 152 5.42 0.71 1.66
N SER A 153 4.72 -0.14 2.42
CA SER A 153 4.97 -1.58 2.46
C SER A 153 4.84 -2.23 1.08
N ILE A 154 3.76 -1.91 0.35
CA ILE A 154 3.55 -2.40 -1.02
C ILE A 154 4.68 -1.93 -1.95
N ARG A 155 5.03 -0.64 -1.89
CA ARG A 155 6.09 -0.08 -2.72
C ARG A 155 7.45 -0.71 -2.41
N TRP A 156 7.76 -0.91 -1.14
CA TRP A 156 9.01 -1.53 -0.72
C TRP A 156 9.11 -2.98 -1.22
N GLY A 157 8.04 -3.76 -1.11
CA GLY A 157 7.98 -5.11 -1.68
C GLY A 157 8.24 -5.13 -3.19
N GLN A 158 7.72 -4.15 -3.93
CA GLN A 158 7.96 -4.02 -5.38
C GLN A 158 9.43 -3.68 -5.70
N ILE A 159 10.03 -2.75 -4.94
CA ILE A 159 11.43 -2.36 -5.11
C ILE A 159 12.34 -3.57 -4.82
N GLU A 160 12.09 -4.29 -3.74
CA GLU A 160 12.87 -5.46 -3.36
C GLU A 160 12.76 -6.59 -4.38
N ALA A 161 11.55 -6.83 -4.92
CA ALA A 161 11.35 -7.81 -5.98
C ALA A 161 12.11 -7.43 -7.26
N ALA A 162 12.06 -6.16 -7.66
CA ALA A 162 12.80 -5.66 -8.82
C ALA A 162 14.32 -5.74 -8.62
N ARG A 163 14.81 -5.46 -7.40
CA ARG A 163 16.22 -5.60 -7.06
C ARG A 163 16.69 -7.04 -7.19
N ARG A 164 15.95 -7.99 -6.63
CA ARG A 164 16.28 -9.42 -6.73
C ARG A 164 16.30 -9.92 -8.17
N GLU A 165 15.38 -9.45 -8.99
CA GLU A 165 15.35 -9.81 -10.41
C GLU A 165 16.57 -9.25 -11.15
N ALA A 166 16.95 -8.00 -10.88
CA ALA A 166 18.15 -7.40 -11.46
C ALA A 166 19.43 -8.13 -11.04
N GLU A 167 19.54 -8.53 -9.75
CA GLU A 167 20.67 -9.31 -9.25
C GLU A 167 20.75 -10.70 -9.92
N ARG A 168 19.62 -11.39 -10.09
CA ARG A 168 19.58 -12.67 -10.82
C ARG A 168 20.02 -12.52 -12.28
N SER A 169 19.47 -11.54 -12.98
CA SER A 169 19.82 -11.27 -14.37
C SER A 169 21.31 -10.95 -14.54
N ARG A 170 21.87 -10.19 -13.60
CA ARG A 170 23.31 -9.89 -13.58
C ARG A 170 24.15 -11.17 -13.38
N THR A 171 23.80 -12.00 -12.40
CA THR A 171 24.51 -13.28 -12.13
C THR A 171 24.43 -14.20 -13.33
N GLU A 172 23.26 -14.33 -13.98
CA GLU A 172 23.11 -15.13 -15.19
C GLU A 172 23.96 -14.60 -16.35
N ALA A 173 24.05 -13.29 -16.53
CA ALA A 173 24.91 -12.67 -17.54
C ALA A 173 26.39 -12.90 -17.25
N GLU A 174 26.83 -12.79 -15.99
CA GLU A 174 28.19 -13.07 -15.56
C GLU A 174 28.55 -14.56 -15.79
N LEU A 175 27.68 -15.49 -15.42
CA LEU A 175 27.86 -16.93 -15.68
C LEU A 175 27.96 -17.24 -17.17
N LYS A 176 27.08 -16.62 -17.98
CA LYS A 176 27.12 -16.77 -19.45
C LYS A 176 28.43 -16.23 -20.04
N ASN A 177 28.92 -15.11 -19.54
CA ASN A 177 30.19 -14.54 -19.98
C ASN A 177 31.37 -15.45 -19.61
N LEU A 178 31.44 -15.92 -18.37
CA LEU A 178 32.46 -16.89 -17.91
C LEU A 178 32.44 -18.18 -18.74
N ARG A 179 31.24 -18.69 -19.01
CA ARG A 179 31.07 -19.91 -19.86
C ARG A 179 31.56 -19.67 -21.29
N ASN A 180 31.32 -18.49 -21.85
CA ASN A 180 31.80 -18.13 -23.17
C ASN A 180 33.34 -17.97 -23.20
N GLN A 181 33.99 -17.56 -22.13
CA GLN A 181 35.44 -17.44 -22.02
C GLN A 181 36.12 -18.81 -22.06
N LEU A 182 35.47 -19.88 -21.62
CA LEU A 182 36.01 -21.24 -21.68
C LEU A 182 36.13 -21.80 -23.10
N ASN A 183 35.65 -21.11 -24.12
CA ASN A 183 35.63 -21.52 -25.54
C ASN A 183 35.33 -23.04 -25.69
N PRO A 184 34.03 -23.45 -25.62
CA PRO A 184 33.64 -24.85 -25.63
C PRO A 184 34.17 -25.63 -26.85
N HIS A 185 34.29 -24.94 -27.98
CA HIS A 185 34.79 -25.50 -29.22
C HIS A 185 36.29 -25.82 -29.13
N PHE A 186 37.08 -24.96 -28.49
CA PHE A 186 38.49 -25.24 -28.25
C PHE A 186 38.68 -26.45 -27.34
N LEU A 187 37.92 -26.54 -26.25
CA LEU A 187 37.98 -27.69 -25.31
C LEU A 187 37.60 -29.00 -26.01
N LEU A 188 36.51 -29.01 -26.79
CA LEU A 188 36.09 -30.19 -27.54
C LEU A 188 37.12 -30.60 -28.59
N ASN A 189 37.70 -29.65 -29.33
CA ASN A 189 38.75 -29.96 -30.30
C ASN A 189 40.00 -30.47 -29.63
N THR A 190 40.43 -29.95 -28.51
CA THR A 190 41.57 -30.40 -27.74
C THR A 190 41.35 -31.82 -27.21
N LEU A 191 40.16 -32.10 -26.63
CA LEU A 191 39.79 -33.43 -26.19
C LEU A 191 39.76 -34.45 -27.33
N ASN A 192 39.21 -34.08 -28.48
CA ASN A 192 39.18 -34.95 -29.67
C ASN A 192 40.60 -35.22 -30.18
N ASN A 193 41.49 -34.20 -30.16
CA ASN A 193 42.88 -34.41 -30.56
C ASN A 193 43.61 -35.34 -29.59
N ILE A 194 43.43 -35.18 -28.27
CA ILE A 194 43.99 -36.08 -27.25
C ILE A 194 43.46 -37.49 -27.44
N TYR A 195 42.15 -37.66 -27.66
CA TYR A 195 41.58 -38.98 -27.91
C TYR A 195 42.14 -39.64 -29.17
N ALA A 196 42.32 -38.90 -30.27
CA ALA A 196 42.95 -39.37 -31.47
C ALA A 196 44.45 -39.79 -31.22
N LEU A 197 45.21 -39.03 -30.45
CA LEU A 197 46.57 -39.36 -30.08
C LEU A 197 46.64 -40.64 -29.25
N ILE A 198 45.77 -40.79 -28.25
CA ILE A 198 45.71 -42.04 -27.45
C ILE A 198 45.36 -43.27 -28.32
N ALA A 199 44.50 -43.07 -29.32
CA ALA A 199 44.11 -44.15 -30.23
C ALA A 199 45.22 -44.60 -31.21
N PHE A 200 46.12 -43.65 -31.59
CA PHE A 200 47.17 -43.92 -32.59
C PHE A 200 48.59 -43.98 -32.04
N ASP A 201 48.92 -43.30 -30.95
CA ASP A 201 50.26 -43.28 -30.37
C ASP A 201 50.16 -42.84 -28.86
N THR A 202 50.18 -43.83 -27.97
CA THR A 202 50.00 -43.66 -26.54
C THR A 202 51.14 -42.84 -25.92
N ASP A 203 52.35 -42.90 -26.47
CA ASP A 203 53.55 -42.25 -25.94
C ASP A 203 53.55 -40.74 -26.23
N LYS A 204 52.79 -40.23 -27.23
CA LYS A 204 52.65 -38.82 -27.51
C LYS A 204 51.43 -38.18 -26.86
N ALA A 205 50.61 -38.95 -26.19
CA ALA A 205 49.39 -38.50 -25.50
C ALA A 205 49.67 -38.09 -24.04
N GLN A 206 50.80 -38.44 -23.48
CA GLN A 206 51.28 -37.98 -22.19
C GLN A 206 52.08 -36.68 -22.28
#